data_43206cc412739cdc1b96c0fcfb7bb554
#
_entry.id   43206cc412739cdc1b96c0fcfb7bb554
#
_cell.length_a   1.000
_cell.length_b   1.000
_cell.length_c   1.000
_cell.angle_alpha   90.00
_cell.angle_beta   90.00
_cell.angle_gamma   90.00
#
_symmetry.space_group_name_H-M   'P 1'
#
loop_
_entity.id
_entity.type
_entity.pdbx_description
1 polymer ?
#
loop_
_entity_poly.entity_id
_entity_poly.type
_entity_poly.pdbx_seq_one_letter_code
_entity_poly.pdbx_strand_id
1 'polypeptide(L)'
;MVESIGDMLALWEAGIKNCIVTFGLAITSKTKQVLMVIDPKKIYISFNNDENQAGNVGARKAYDNLRRQFDVSQLEIKLPSENDFGCMSKGEIIKWQSQRKA
;
A
#
# COMPACT_ATOMS: atom_id res chain seq x y z
N MET A 1 0.22 -2.63 0.89
CA MET A 1 1.69 -2.54 0.74
C MET A 1 2.14 -1.11 0.94
N VAL A 2 3.17 -0.93 1.73
CA VAL A 2 3.76 0.38 2.02
C VAL A 2 5.27 0.34 1.75
N GLU A 3 5.90 1.53 1.63
CA GLU A 3 7.31 1.63 1.25
C GLU A 3 8.29 1.41 2.39
N SER A 4 7.94 1.78 3.62
CA SER A 4 8.89 1.84 4.73
C SER A 4 8.33 1.25 6.03
N ILE A 5 9.24 0.92 6.95
CA ILE A 5 8.88 0.45 8.29
C ILE A 5 8.14 1.54 9.07
N GLY A 6 8.50 2.82 8.87
CA GLY A 6 7.80 3.92 9.53
C GLY A 6 6.32 3.97 9.19
N ASP A 7 5.98 3.74 7.92
CA ASP A 7 4.59 3.65 7.47
C ASP A 7 3.88 2.46 8.12
N MET A 8 4.54 1.31 8.17
CA MET A 8 3.98 0.12 8.80
C MET A 8 3.70 0.37 10.28
N LEU A 9 4.62 1.00 11.01
CA LEU A 9 4.45 1.29 12.43
C LEU A 9 3.27 2.24 12.67
N ALA A 10 3.12 3.26 11.83
CA ALA A 10 1.99 4.18 11.92
C ALA A 10 0.65 3.44 11.73
N LEU A 11 0.59 2.53 10.77
CA LEU A 11 -0.60 1.72 10.53
C LEU A 11 -0.87 0.77 11.71
N TRP A 12 0.16 0.15 12.26
CA TRP A 12 0.04 -0.74 13.42
C TRP A 12 -0.52 -0.01 14.63
N GLU A 13 -0.06 1.22 14.89
CA GLU A 13 -0.58 2.02 16.00
C GLU A 13 -2.06 2.34 15.83
N ALA A 14 -2.53 2.42 14.60
CA ALA A 14 -3.94 2.63 14.28
C ALA A 14 -4.74 1.32 14.21
N GLY A 15 -4.12 0.18 14.50
CA GLY A 15 -4.78 -1.12 14.52
C GLY A 15 -4.75 -1.88 13.19
N ILE A 16 -4.07 -1.35 12.18
CA ILE A 16 -3.97 -2.00 10.86
C ILE A 16 -2.66 -2.81 10.82
N LYS A 17 -2.77 -4.12 10.97
CA LYS A 17 -1.60 -5.00 11.15
C LYS A 17 -1.28 -5.86 9.92
N ASN A 18 -2.13 -5.89 8.93
CA ASN A 18 -1.96 -6.68 7.72
C ASN A 18 -1.20 -5.89 6.64
N CYS A 19 0.05 -5.56 6.95
CA CYS A 19 0.91 -4.75 6.09
C CYS A 19 2.09 -5.55 5.56
N ILE A 20 2.51 -5.23 4.33
CA ILE A 20 3.77 -5.69 3.75
C ILE A 20 4.59 -4.46 3.40
N VAL A 21 5.86 -4.46 3.82
CA VAL A 21 6.82 -3.40 3.52
C VAL A 21 7.66 -3.81 2.32
N THR A 22 7.72 -2.95 1.31
CA THR A 22 8.48 -3.24 0.08
C THR A 22 9.91 -2.71 0.14
N PHE A 23 10.23 -1.81 1.07
CA PHE A 23 11.54 -1.16 1.19
C PHE A 23 11.94 -0.40 -0.09
N GLY A 24 10.97 0.23 -0.72
CA GLY A 24 11.12 0.97 -1.95
C GLY A 24 9.89 0.81 -2.83
N LEU A 25 9.97 1.28 -4.05
CA LEU A 25 8.83 1.31 -4.98
C LEU A 25 8.73 0.06 -5.86
N ALA A 26 9.79 -0.76 -5.91
CA ALA A 26 9.82 -1.92 -6.80
C ALA A 26 9.20 -3.14 -6.12
N ILE A 27 8.43 -3.89 -6.88
CA ILE A 27 7.89 -5.18 -6.44
C ILE A 27 8.87 -6.27 -6.85
N THR A 28 9.47 -6.91 -5.86
CA THR A 28 10.43 -8.01 -6.10
C THR A 28 9.69 -9.33 -6.34
N SER A 29 10.40 -10.28 -6.95
CA SER A 29 9.87 -11.63 -7.14
C SER A 29 9.50 -12.29 -5.81
N LYS A 30 10.29 -12.04 -4.77
CA LYS A 30 10.03 -12.57 -3.43
C LYS A 30 8.73 -12.01 -2.84
N THR A 31 8.50 -10.71 -2.99
CA THR A 31 7.25 -10.08 -2.55
C THR A 31 6.05 -10.69 -3.28
N LYS A 32 6.15 -10.91 -4.58
CA LYS A 32 5.11 -11.56 -5.35
C LYS A 32 4.83 -12.97 -4.86
N GLN A 33 5.88 -13.75 -4.57
CA GLN A 33 5.73 -15.11 -4.07
C GLN A 33 4.98 -15.13 -2.73
N VAL A 34 5.32 -14.22 -1.83
CA VAL A 34 4.63 -14.10 -0.54
C VAL A 34 3.16 -13.77 -0.76
N LEU A 35 2.85 -12.82 -1.63
CA LEU A 35 1.47 -12.45 -1.93
C LEU A 35 0.69 -13.61 -2.55
N MET A 36 1.32 -14.40 -3.42
CA MET A 36 0.67 -15.55 -4.05
C MET A 36 0.37 -16.64 -3.03
N VAL A 37 1.24 -16.85 -2.05
CA VAL A 37 1.03 -17.84 -0.97
C VAL A 37 -0.11 -17.39 -0.06
N ILE A 38 -0.15 -16.11 0.32
CA ILE A 38 -1.19 -15.55 1.18
C ILE A 38 -2.54 -15.52 0.45
N ASP A 39 -2.51 -15.25 -0.85
CA ASP A 39 -3.69 -15.14 -1.72
C ASP A 39 -4.76 -14.21 -1.11
N PRO A 40 -4.43 -12.93 -0.89
CA PRO A 40 -5.36 -11.99 -0.26
C PRO A 40 -6.54 -11.69 -1.17
N LYS A 41 -7.69 -11.42 -0.58
CA LYS A 41 -8.89 -11.00 -1.35
C LYS A 41 -8.70 -9.64 -1.98
N LYS A 42 -7.93 -8.77 -1.32
CA LYS A 42 -7.67 -7.41 -1.78
C LYS A 42 -6.25 -7.00 -1.40
N ILE A 43 -5.56 -6.39 -2.36
CA ILE A 43 -4.22 -5.82 -2.16
C ILE A 43 -4.34 -4.31 -2.37
N TYR A 44 -4.05 -3.53 -1.33
CA TYR A 44 -3.98 -2.08 -1.44
C TYR A 44 -2.53 -1.67 -1.63
N ILE A 45 -2.27 -0.93 -2.71
CA ILE A 45 -0.96 -0.34 -2.98
C ILE A 45 -0.99 1.08 -2.41
N SER A 46 -0.31 1.28 -1.28
CA SER A 46 -0.40 2.50 -0.48
C SER A 46 0.97 3.15 -0.33
N PHE A 47 1.64 3.36 -1.45
CA PHE A 47 2.93 4.03 -1.50
C PHE A 47 2.76 5.53 -1.16
N ASN A 48 3.87 6.24 -0.97
CA ASN A 48 3.83 7.63 -0.55
C ASN A 48 3.10 8.51 -1.56
N ASN A 49 2.41 9.52 -1.05
CA ASN A 49 1.70 10.51 -1.86
C ASN A 49 2.55 11.80 -1.92
N ASP A 50 3.69 11.70 -2.59
CA ASP A 50 4.71 12.75 -2.64
C ASP A 50 4.32 13.90 -3.58
N GLU A 51 4.83 15.10 -3.30
CA GLU A 51 4.66 16.24 -4.19
C GLU A 51 5.25 15.99 -5.58
N ASN A 52 6.39 15.28 -5.65
CA ASN A 52 7.02 14.93 -6.92
C ASN A 52 6.37 13.71 -7.59
N GLN A 53 5.36 13.14 -6.97
CA GLN A 53 4.58 12.00 -7.45
C GLN A 53 5.39 10.71 -7.69
N ALA A 54 6.55 10.57 -7.07
CA ALA A 54 7.36 9.35 -7.20
C ALA A 54 6.60 8.13 -6.68
N GLY A 55 5.93 8.27 -5.53
CA GLY A 55 5.10 7.21 -4.96
C GLY A 55 3.90 6.87 -5.83
N ASN A 56 3.29 7.88 -6.46
CA ASN A 56 2.15 7.69 -7.36
C ASN A 56 2.57 6.89 -8.61
N VAL A 57 3.70 7.26 -9.21
CA VAL A 57 4.25 6.55 -10.38
C VAL A 57 4.65 5.13 -9.99
N GLY A 58 5.30 4.96 -8.83
CA GLY A 58 5.69 3.65 -8.32
C GLY A 58 4.48 2.76 -8.04
N ALA A 59 3.41 3.31 -7.48
CA ALA A 59 2.17 2.59 -7.23
C ALA A 59 1.55 2.10 -8.53
N ARG A 60 1.56 2.92 -9.57
CA ARG A 60 1.03 2.54 -10.88
C ARG A 60 1.86 1.41 -11.51
N LYS A 61 3.19 1.51 -11.41
CA LYS A 61 4.08 0.44 -11.90
C LYS A 61 3.85 -0.86 -11.14
N ALA A 62 3.68 -0.79 -9.83
CA ALA A 62 3.39 -1.95 -9.00
C ALA A 62 2.04 -2.59 -9.39
N TYR A 63 1.02 -1.77 -9.59
CA TYR A 63 -0.28 -2.22 -10.06
C TYR A 63 -0.16 -2.97 -11.40
N ASP A 64 0.52 -2.37 -12.36
CA ASP A 64 0.69 -2.97 -13.69
C ASP A 64 1.49 -4.27 -13.63
N ASN A 65 2.44 -4.37 -12.70
CA ASN A 65 3.22 -5.59 -12.48
C ASN A 65 2.35 -6.70 -11.85
N LEU A 66 1.61 -6.36 -10.78
CA LEU A 66 0.83 -7.34 -10.03
C LEU A 66 -0.38 -7.86 -10.80
N ARG A 67 -0.96 -7.07 -11.69
CA ARG A 67 -2.13 -7.52 -12.47
C ARG A 67 -1.83 -8.67 -13.42
N ARG A 68 -0.57 -9.04 -13.57
CA ARG A 68 -0.17 -10.23 -14.34
C ARG A 68 -0.46 -11.53 -13.59
N GLN A 69 -0.49 -11.49 -12.26
CA GLN A 69 -0.73 -12.65 -11.40
C GLN A 69 -2.04 -12.56 -10.63
N PHE A 70 -2.58 -11.36 -10.44
CA PHE A 70 -3.80 -11.13 -9.66
C PHE A 70 -4.85 -10.46 -10.52
N ASP A 71 -6.12 -10.77 -10.23
CA ASP A 71 -7.25 -10.14 -10.90
C ASP A 71 -7.27 -8.65 -10.53
N VAL A 72 -7.66 -7.79 -11.48
CA VAL A 72 -7.79 -6.35 -11.23
C VAL A 72 -8.79 -6.04 -10.11
N SER A 73 -9.77 -6.92 -9.87
CA SER A 73 -10.71 -6.78 -8.75
C SER A 73 -10.03 -6.96 -7.39
N GLN A 74 -8.86 -7.61 -7.35
CA GLN A 74 -8.06 -7.81 -6.13
C GLN A 74 -7.12 -6.64 -5.84
N LEU A 75 -6.93 -5.72 -6.79
CA LEU A 75 -5.91 -4.67 -6.71
C LEU A 75 -6.55 -3.29 -6.63
N GLU A 76 -6.02 -2.46 -5.75
CA GLU A 76 -6.44 -1.06 -5.65
C GLU A 76 -5.27 -0.19 -5.24
N ILE A 77 -5.08 0.93 -5.93
CA ILE A 77 -4.14 1.97 -5.50
C ILE A 77 -4.89 2.86 -4.52
N LYS A 78 -4.43 2.90 -3.26
CA LYS A 78 -5.06 3.69 -2.21
C LYS A 78 -3.99 4.39 -1.39
N LEU A 79 -3.58 5.56 -1.87
CA LEU A 79 -2.50 6.33 -1.27
C LEU A 79 -2.93 6.97 0.05
N PRO A 80 -1.98 7.25 0.97
CA PRO A 80 -2.30 8.02 2.18
C PRO A 80 -2.78 9.42 1.83
N SER A 81 -3.56 10.04 2.72
CA SER A 81 -4.08 11.39 2.52
C SER A 81 -3.01 12.46 2.69
N GLU A 82 -1.93 12.16 3.38
CA GLU A 82 -0.75 13.01 3.52
C GLU A 82 0.40 12.41 2.72
N ASN A 83 1.60 12.96 2.85
CA ASN A 83 2.77 12.49 2.12
C ASN A 83 3.03 10.99 2.36
N ASP A 84 2.95 10.56 3.61
CA ASP A 84 3.05 9.16 4.02
C ASP A 84 2.22 8.93 5.29
N PHE A 85 2.13 7.66 5.73
CA PHE A 85 1.37 7.34 6.93
C PHE A 85 2.03 7.88 8.21
N GLY A 86 3.33 8.05 8.20
CA GLY A 86 4.05 8.66 9.32
C GLY A 86 3.65 10.11 9.57
N CYS A 87 3.14 10.81 8.56
CA CYS A 87 2.64 12.18 8.67
C CYS A 87 1.18 12.25 9.10
N MET A 88 0.48 11.12 9.17
CA MET A 88 -0.94 11.06 9.54
C MET A 88 -1.11 10.76 11.01
N SER A 89 -2.11 11.38 11.63
CA SER A 89 -2.51 11.02 12.99
C SER A 89 -3.22 9.66 12.97
N LYS A 90 -3.33 9.05 14.15
CA LYS A 90 -4.06 7.79 14.29
C LYS A 90 -5.51 7.91 13.81
N GLY A 91 -6.18 9.00 14.16
CA GLY A 91 -7.56 9.27 13.71
C GLY A 91 -7.67 9.43 12.21
N GLU A 92 -6.68 10.09 11.59
CA GLU A 92 -6.64 10.26 10.14
C GLU A 92 -6.45 8.91 9.42
N ILE A 93 -5.62 8.04 9.96
CA ILE A 93 -5.40 6.70 9.40
C ILE A 93 -6.69 5.86 9.50
N ILE A 94 -7.38 5.91 10.63
CA ILE A 94 -8.63 5.18 10.82
C ILE A 94 -9.69 5.68 9.83
N LYS A 95 -9.78 6.98 9.64
CA LYS A 95 -10.68 7.58 8.65
C LYS A 95 -10.32 7.15 7.23
N TRP A 96 -9.02 7.16 6.91
CA TRP A 96 -8.52 6.72 5.61
C TRP A 96 -8.90 5.27 5.33
N GLN A 97 -8.75 4.38 6.31
CA GLN A 97 -9.10 2.96 6.17
C GLN A 97 -10.60 2.76 5.87
N SER A 98 -11.45 3.57 6.48
CA SER A 98 -12.89 3.46 6.31
C SER A 98 -13.40 4.03 4.98
N GLN A 99 -12.59 4.84 4.30
CA GLN A 99 -12.96 5.40 3.01
C GLN A 99 -12.92 4.31 1.94
N ARG A 100 -14.01 4.18 1.19
CA ARG A 100 -14.12 3.23 0.08
C ARG A 100 -14.41 4.00 -1.19
N LYS A 101 -13.85 3.51 -2.30
CA LYS A 101 -14.28 4.01 -3.61
C LYS A 101 -15.75 3.66 -3.81
N ALA A 102 -16.45 4.65 -4.22
CA ALA A 102 -17.85 4.46 -4.59
C ALA A 102 -17.94 3.57 -5.84
#